data_d440b1c1335e88ccac57522c5e42e509
#
_entry.id   d440b1c1335e88ccac57522c5e42e509
#
_cell.length_a   1.000
_cell.length_b   1.000
_cell.length_c   1.000
_cell.angle_alpha   90.00
_cell.angle_beta   90.00
_cell.angle_gamma   90.00
#
_symmetry.space_group_name_H-M   'P 1'
#
loop_
_entity.id
_entity.type
_entity.pdbx_description
1 polymer ?
#
loop_
_entity_poly.entity_id
_entity_poly.type
_entity_poly.pdbx_seq_one_letter_code
_entity_poly.pdbx_strand_id
1 'polypeptide(L)'
;MLFRSKIGRLLKLQHTAIITDGRFSGATRGPCIGHVSPEAVAGGPIALVEDDDLLSIDIPGRNLNIVGHADQRMNPAEVQALLAERKKQWKAPSLVHPRGVLKRYVNQAVSAIKGAYLE
;
A
#
# COMPACT_ATOMS: atom_id res chain seq x y z
N MET A 1 7.38 1.63 -1.95
CA MET A 1 7.78 0.23 -1.64
C MET A 1 9.06 0.25 -0.84
N LEU A 2 9.01 -0.06 0.42
CA LEU A 2 10.22 -0.08 1.25
C LEU A 2 10.68 -1.52 1.51
N PHE A 3 11.83 -1.88 0.99
CA PHE A 3 12.54 -3.11 1.31
C PHE A 3 13.15 -3.04 2.71
N ARG A 4 12.58 -3.73 3.74
CA ARG A 4 13.07 -3.48 5.08
C ARG A 4 13.32 -4.63 6.02
N SER A 5 13.32 -5.87 5.59
CA SER A 5 13.78 -6.93 6.50
C SER A 5 15.31 -6.88 6.75
N LYS A 6 16.11 -6.56 5.74
CA LYS A 6 17.57 -6.36 5.89
C LYS A 6 17.94 -4.98 6.43
N ILE A 7 17.29 -3.92 5.95
CA ILE A 7 17.58 -2.54 6.35
C ILE A 7 17.11 -2.28 7.79
N GLY A 8 15.96 -2.79 8.21
CA GLY A 8 15.51 -2.67 9.60
C GLY A 8 16.48 -3.30 10.61
N ARG A 9 17.10 -4.41 10.26
CA ARG A 9 18.15 -5.05 11.06
C ARG A 9 19.47 -4.26 11.07
N LEU A 10 19.85 -3.72 9.91
CA LEU A 10 21.07 -2.90 9.77
C LEU A 10 20.97 -1.58 10.56
N LEU A 11 19.77 -0.99 10.59
CA LEU A 11 19.51 0.28 11.27
C LEU A 11 18.98 0.11 12.70
N LYS A 12 18.89 -1.11 13.23
CA LYS A 12 18.34 -1.44 14.56
C LYS A 12 16.96 -0.82 14.81
N LEU A 13 16.11 -0.71 13.77
CA LEU A 13 14.77 -0.18 13.90
C LEU A 13 13.86 -1.20 14.60
N GLN A 14 13.53 -0.95 15.86
CA GLN A 14 12.74 -1.84 16.69
C GLN A 14 11.20 -1.68 16.47
N HIS A 15 10.79 -0.55 15.90
CA HIS A 15 9.37 -0.18 15.75
C HIS A 15 9.02 0.19 14.31
N THR A 16 9.18 -0.77 13.39
CA THR A 16 8.90 -0.55 11.97
C THR A 16 7.89 -1.58 11.47
N ALA A 17 6.81 -1.11 10.85
CA ALA A 17 5.89 -1.94 10.10
C ALA A 17 6.16 -1.81 8.59
N ILE A 18 5.87 -2.87 7.83
CA ILE A 18 5.89 -2.85 6.37
C ILE A 18 4.47 -3.10 5.88
N ILE A 19 3.99 -2.17 5.06
CA ILE A 19 2.66 -2.24 4.45
C ILE A 19 2.84 -2.25 2.94
N THR A 20 2.22 -3.19 2.25
CA THR A 20 2.32 -3.32 0.80
C THR A 20 1.06 -3.95 0.20
N ASP A 21 0.75 -3.57 -1.02
CA ASP A 21 -0.23 -4.24 -1.86
C ASP A 21 0.32 -5.50 -2.56
N GLY A 22 1.64 -5.72 -2.44
CA GLY A 22 2.32 -6.92 -2.90
C GLY A 22 2.28 -8.06 -1.88
N ARG A 23 3.18 -9.03 -2.06
CA ARG A 23 3.31 -10.25 -1.25
C ARG A 23 4.61 -10.28 -0.46
N PHE A 24 4.58 -10.98 0.65
CA PHE A 24 5.78 -11.35 1.41
C PHE A 24 6.17 -12.79 1.17
N SER A 25 7.48 -13.07 1.24
CA SER A 25 8.00 -14.45 1.29
C SER A 25 7.92 -15.01 2.71
N GLY A 26 8.07 -16.34 2.86
CA GLY A 26 7.93 -17.05 4.14
C GLY A 26 8.97 -16.72 5.22
N ALA A 27 10.03 -15.97 4.90
CA ALA A 27 11.07 -15.56 5.87
C ALA A 27 10.81 -14.19 6.50
N THR A 28 9.64 -13.63 6.33
CA THR A 28 9.24 -12.32 6.86
C THR A 28 9.05 -12.36 8.37
N ARG A 29 9.56 -11.34 9.08
CA ARG A 29 9.41 -11.18 10.53
C ARG A 29 8.98 -9.75 10.87
N GLY A 30 8.23 -9.62 11.96
CA GLY A 30 7.71 -8.35 12.46
C GLY A 30 6.34 -7.97 11.86
N PRO A 31 5.85 -6.77 12.12
CA PRO A 31 4.58 -6.29 11.59
C PRO A 31 4.67 -6.09 10.08
N CYS A 32 4.16 -7.07 9.32
CA CYS A 32 4.18 -7.06 7.86
C CYS A 32 2.76 -7.30 7.36
N ILE A 33 2.20 -6.30 6.70
CA ILE A 33 0.83 -6.30 6.16
C ILE A 33 0.93 -6.33 4.65
N GLY A 34 0.57 -7.46 4.05
CA GLY A 34 0.54 -7.66 2.60
C GLY A 34 -0.88 -7.66 2.04
N HIS A 35 -0.97 -7.74 0.70
CA HIS A 35 -2.23 -7.80 -0.03
C HIS A 35 -3.19 -6.66 0.29
N VAL A 36 -2.67 -5.46 0.59
CA VAL A 36 -3.53 -4.28 0.80
C VAL A 36 -4.31 -4.00 -0.47
N SER A 37 -5.61 -3.91 -0.34
CA SER A 37 -6.54 -3.76 -1.46
C SER A 37 -7.52 -2.60 -1.19
N PRO A 38 -7.89 -1.83 -2.24
CA PRO A 38 -7.40 -1.87 -3.62
C PRO A 38 -5.92 -1.51 -3.75
N GLU A 39 -5.25 -2.13 -4.74
CA GLU A 39 -3.83 -1.95 -5.01
C GLU A 39 -3.52 -0.52 -5.50
N ALA A 40 -2.27 -0.09 -5.36
CA ALA A 40 -1.82 1.22 -5.81
C ALA A 40 -2.04 1.43 -7.31
N VAL A 41 -1.83 0.41 -8.14
CA VAL A 41 -2.06 0.46 -9.58
C VAL A 41 -3.52 0.73 -9.93
N ALA A 42 -4.45 0.29 -9.10
CA ALA A 42 -5.88 0.57 -9.22
C ALA A 42 -6.28 1.93 -8.60
N GLY A 43 -5.31 2.67 -8.08
CA GLY A 43 -5.53 3.95 -7.40
C GLY A 43 -6.21 3.79 -6.05
N GLY A 44 -5.95 2.69 -5.35
CA GLY A 44 -6.36 2.48 -3.98
C GLY A 44 -5.70 3.45 -3.00
N PRO A 45 -6.17 3.56 -1.75
CA PRO A 45 -5.64 4.51 -0.77
C PRO A 45 -4.13 4.40 -0.55
N ILE A 46 -3.55 3.20 -0.70
CA ILE A 46 -2.10 2.99 -0.58
C ILE A 46 -1.28 3.78 -1.62
N ALA A 47 -1.88 4.09 -2.78
CA ALA A 47 -1.25 4.92 -3.80
C ALA A 47 -1.18 6.41 -3.42
N LEU A 48 -1.95 6.81 -2.41
CA LEU A 48 -2.13 8.20 -1.99
C LEU A 48 -1.44 8.50 -0.67
N VAL A 49 -0.77 7.51 -0.08
CA VAL A 49 0.02 7.68 1.15
C VAL A 49 1.27 8.48 0.81
N GLU A 50 1.53 9.50 1.59
CA GLU A 50 2.71 10.36 1.51
C GLU A 50 3.53 10.28 2.80
N ASP A 51 4.75 10.84 2.77
CA ASP A 51 5.56 10.98 3.97
C ASP A 51 4.80 11.80 5.02
N ASP A 52 5.05 11.52 6.30
CA ASP A 52 4.39 12.12 7.46
C ASP A 52 2.89 11.80 7.62
N ASP A 53 2.33 10.88 6.84
CA ASP A 53 0.98 10.39 7.09
C ASP A 53 0.93 9.51 8.34
N LEU A 54 -0.07 9.74 9.18
CA LEU A 54 -0.36 8.92 10.35
C LEU A 54 -1.23 7.73 9.93
N LEU A 55 -0.72 6.52 10.15
CA LEU A 55 -1.43 5.28 9.87
C LEU A 55 -1.86 4.61 11.18
N SER A 56 -3.10 4.18 11.24
CA SER A 56 -3.61 3.33 12.31
C SER A 56 -3.66 1.89 11.84
N ILE A 57 -3.01 1.00 12.60
CA ILE A 57 -3.01 -0.45 12.37
C ILE A 57 -3.70 -1.10 13.54
N ASP A 58 -4.89 -1.62 13.32
CA ASP A 58 -5.67 -2.35 14.31
C ASP A 58 -5.88 -3.79 13.83
N ILE A 59 -4.98 -4.67 14.26
CA ILE A 59 -5.01 -6.09 13.84
C ILE A 59 -6.24 -6.82 14.38
N PRO A 60 -6.62 -6.70 15.66
CA PRO A 60 -7.84 -7.31 16.17
C PRO A 60 -9.10 -6.83 15.46
N GLY A 61 -9.22 -5.53 15.23
CA GLY A 61 -10.33 -4.90 14.51
C GLY A 61 -10.25 -5.04 13.00
N ARG A 62 -9.14 -5.58 12.45
CA ARG A 62 -8.88 -5.74 11.01
C ARG A 62 -8.97 -4.41 10.25
N ASN A 63 -8.49 -3.35 10.86
CA ASN A 63 -8.53 -2.00 10.28
C ASN A 63 -7.13 -1.49 9.99
N LEU A 64 -6.98 -0.90 8.81
CA LEU A 64 -5.79 -0.17 8.38
C LEU A 64 -6.26 1.14 7.75
N ASN A 65 -5.99 2.26 8.41
CA ASN A 65 -6.53 3.55 8.01
C ASN A 65 -5.45 4.64 8.06
N ILE A 66 -5.56 5.62 7.15
CA ILE A 66 -4.92 6.92 7.30
C ILE A 66 -5.77 7.71 8.30
N VAL A 67 -5.14 8.23 9.35
CA VAL A 67 -5.82 8.91 10.46
C VAL A 67 -5.29 10.32 10.71
N GLY A 68 -4.41 10.82 9.86
CA GLY A 68 -3.87 12.17 9.98
C GLY A 68 -2.67 12.40 9.07
N HIS A 69 -2.09 13.58 9.20
CA HIS A 69 -0.90 14.03 8.48
C HIS A 69 -0.12 15.03 9.34
N ALA A 70 1.22 15.10 9.16
CA ALA A 70 2.12 16.03 9.86
C ALA A 70 1.88 16.06 11.39
N ASP A 71 1.90 14.87 12.02
CA ASP A 71 1.68 14.64 13.46
C ASP A 71 0.30 15.09 14.00
N GLN A 72 -0.62 15.48 13.13
CA GLN A 72 -1.99 15.85 13.49
C GLN A 72 -2.99 14.77 13.13
N ARG A 73 -3.76 14.32 14.12
CA ARG A 73 -4.91 13.46 13.86
C ARG A 73 -6.03 14.29 13.23
N MET A 74 -6.67 13.70 12.25
CA MET A 74 -7.75 14.28 11.48
C MET A 74 -9.03 13.47 11.69
N ASN A 75 -10.18 14.11 11.57
CA ASN A 75 -11.44 13.38 11.53
C ASN A 75 -11.63 12.66 10.17
N PRO A 76 -12.53 11.69 10.08
CA PRO A 76 -12.70 10.92 8.83
C PRO A 76 -13.04 11.78 7.60
N ALA A 77 -13.79 12.87 7.77
CA ALA A 77 -14.16 13.77 6.67
C ALA A 77 -12.94 14.55 6.15
N GLU A 78 -12.07 15.01 7.03
CA GLU A 78 -10.82 15.68 6.70
C GLU A 78 -9.86 14.74 5.97
N VAL A 79 -9.72 13.48 6.43
CA VAL A 79 -8.92 12.46 5.74
C VAL A 79 -9.46 12.19 4.35
N GLN A 80 -10.78 12.06 4.19
CA GLN A 80 -11.39 11.85 2.88
C GLN A 80 -11.15 13.04 1.94
N ALA A 81 -11.23 14.27 2.44
CA ALA A 81 -10.94 15.47 1.65
C ALA A 81 -9.47 15.50 1.20
N LEU A 82 -8.52 15.18 2.09
CA LEU A 82 -7.09 15.08 1.79
C LEU A 82 -6.83 14.04 0.69
N LEU A 83 -7.40 12.85 0.84
CA LEU A 83 -7.23 11.77 -0.15
C LEU A 83 -7.88 12.12 -1.50
N ALA A 84 -9.02 12.81 -1.48
CA ALA A 84 -9.68 13.27 -2.71
C ALA A 84 -8.81 14.28 -3.47
N GLU A 85 -8.13 15.17 -2.76
CA GLU A 85 -7.21 16.13 -3.38
C GLU A 85 -6.00 15.43 -3.99
N ARG A 86 -5.34 14.53 -3.25
CA ARG A 86 -4.22 13.74 -3.75
C ARG A 86 -4.64 12.88 -4.96
N LYS A 87 -5.86 12.35 -4.94
CA LYS A 87 -6.41 11.56 -6.04
C LYS A 87 -6.52 12.33 -7.35
N LYS A 88 -6.79 13.63 -7.31
CA LYS A 88 -6.82 14.48 -8.52
C LYS A 88 -5.45 14.57 -9.19
N GLN A 89 -4.37 14.51 -8.41
CA GLN A 89 -2.99 14.61 -8.91
C GLN A 89 -2.40 13.23 -9.23
N TRP A 90 -3.00 12.16 -8.71
CA TRP A 90 -2.51 10.81 -8.92
C TRP A 90 -2.66 10.38 -10.39
N LYS A 91 -1.62 9.76 -10.92
CA LYS A 91 -1.63 9.16 -12.25
C LYS A 91 -1.25 7.69 -12.14
N ALA A 92 -1.97 6.84 -12.86
CA ALA A 92 -1.60 5.44 -12.94
C ALA A 92 -0.15 5.29 -13.43
N PRO A 93 0.67 4.43 -12.80
CA PRO A 93 2.04 4.21 -13.24
C PRO A 93 2.05 3.64 -14.65
N SER A 94 3.04 4.04 -15.45
CA SER A 94 3.26 3.47 -16.77
C SER A 94 3.65 2.01 -16.65
N LEU A 95 3.14 1.18 -17.58
CA LEU A 95 3.49 -0.24 -17.62
C LEU A 95 4.98 -0.42 -17.91
N VAL A 96 5.68 -1.14 -17.04
CA VAL A 96 7.09 -1.51 -17.24
C VAL A 96 7.25 -2.45 -18.45
N HIS A 97 6.21 -3.24 -18.74
CA HIS A 97 6.18 -4.20 -19.84
C HIS A 97 5.10 -3.83 -20.87
N PRO A 98 5.42 -3.00 -21.88
CA PRO A 98 4.43 -2.52 -22.86
C PRO A 98 3.98 -3.57 -23.88
N ARG A 99 4.62 -4.77 -23.88
CA ARG A 99 4.36 -5.86 -24.85
C ARG A 99 4.43 -7.23 -24.19
N GLY A 100 3.88 -8.25 -24.87
CA GLY A 100 3.99 -9.65 -24.50
C GLY A 100 3.03 -10.09 -23.39
N VAL A 101 3.29 -11.28 -22.83
CA VAL A 101 2.46 -11.93 -21.82
C VAL A 101 2.34 -11.11 -20.54
N LEU A 102 3.39 -10.42 -20.12
CA LEU A 102 3.37 -9.59 -18.91
C LEU A 102 2.42 -8.38 -19.06
N LYS A 103 2.35 -7.79 -20.26
CA LYS A 103 1.33 -6.75 -20.53
C LYS A 103 -0.08 -7.29 -20.38
N ARG A 104 -0.33 -8.47 -20.94
CA ARG A 104 -1.62 -9.13 -20.83
C ARG A 104 -1.97 -9.41 -19.36
N TYR A 105 -1.02 -9.93 -18.59
CA TYR A 105 -1.18 -10.20 -17.17
C TYR A 105 -1.54 -8.93 -16.39
N VAL A 106 -0.78 -7.84 -16.57
CA VAL A 106 -1.04 -6.56 -15.88
C VAL A 106 -2.43 -6.00 -16.19
N ASN A 107 -2.89 -6.17 -17.44
CA ASN A 107 -4.17 -5.60 -17.87
C ASN A 107 -5.39 -6.45 -17.46
N GLN A 108 -5.22 -7.75 -17.28
CA GLN A 108 -6.30 -8.71 -17.10
C GLN A 108 -6.30 -9.41 -15.74
N ALA A 109 -5.21 -9.29 -14.95
CA ALA A 109 -5.18 -9.87 -13.63
C ALA A 109 -6.15 -9.15 -12.69
N VAL A 110 -7.03 -9.91 -12.07
CA VAL A 110 -7.88 -9.40 -11.00
C VAL A 110 -7.05 -9.11 -9.75
N SER A 111 -7.61 -8.33 -8.82
CA SER A 111 -6.96 -8.02 -7.54
C SER A 111 -6.46 -9.27 -6.81
N ALA A 112 -5.34 -9.13 -6.10
CA ALA A 112 -4.74 -10.21 -5.31
C ALA A 112 -5.70 -10.78 -4.26
N ILE A 113 -6.61 -9.98 -3.72
CA ILE A 113 -7.65 -10.45 -2.78
C ILE A 113 -8.64 -11.42 -3.43
N LYS A 114 -8.80 -11.36 -4.75
CA LYS A 114 -9.62 -12.28 -5.54
C LYS A 114 -8.84 -13.48 -6.07
N GLY A 115 -7.51 -13.49 -5.92
CA GLY A 115 -6.65 -14.60 -6.37
C GLY A 115 -5.70 -14.27 -7.51
N ALA A 116 -5.69 -13.04 -8.03
CA ALA A 116 -4.80 -12.55 -9.10
C ALA A 116 -4.79 -13.42 -10.37
N TYR A 117 -5.92 -14.05 -10.71
CA TYR A 117 -6.06 -14.77 -11.97
C TYR A 117 -6.35 -13.82 -13.14
N LEU A 118 -6.26 -14.30 -14.35
CA LEU A 118 -6.60 -13.54 -15.57
C LEU A 118 -8.09 -13.70 -15.90
N GLU A 119 -8.77 -12.57 -16.09
CA GLU A 119 -10.11 -12.50 -16.69
C GLU A 119 -10.04 -12.21 -18.18
#